data_b431996f174cd9cd89c83db593b95ac5
#
_entry.id   b431996f174cd9cd89c83db593b95ac5
#
_cell.length_a   1.000
_cell.length_b   1.000
_cell.length_c   1.000
_cell.angle_alpha   90.00
_cell.angle_beta   90.00
_cell.angle_gamma   90.00
#
_symmetry.space_group_name_H-M   'P 1'
#
loop_
_entity.id
_entity.type
_entity.pdbx_description
1 polymer ?
#
loop_
_entity_poly.entity_id
_entity_poly.type
_entity_poly.pdbx_seq_one_letter_code
_entity_poly.pdbx_strand_id
1 'polypeptide(L)'
;MEKSNTKKWTDPRLAGLQVYRVGGAVRDALLGWPVVDNDWVVVGATPEAMRKRGFKPVGRDFPVFLHPETAEEYALARTERKSGHGYAGFDVHASPDVTLEEDLLRRDLTINAIAQSIAGELTDPFNGQGDIEQRVLRHIPMAFSEDPLRVLRTARFLARYASLGFTIADETLALMRQVSHSGELEHLA
;
A
#
# COMPACT_ATOMS: atom_id res chain seq x y z
N MET A 1 8.68 19.50 -17.95
CA MET A 1 7.68 20.51 -17.52
C MET A 1 7.02 20.00 -16.25
N GLU A 2 7.68 20.30 -15.11
CA GLU A 2 7.21 19.94 -13.76
C GLU A 2 6.39 21.09 -13.16
N LYS A 3 5.08 21.13 -13.40
CA LYS A 3 4.20 22.14 -12.79
C LYS A 3 2.91 21.59 -12.19
N SER A 4 2.86 20.32 -11.76
CA SER A 4 1.60 19.77 -11.25
C SER A 4 1.61 19.31 -9.78
N ASN A 5 2.75 19.18 -9.12
CA ASN A 5 2.79 18.47 -7.83
C ASN A 5 2.78 19.37 -6.58
N THR A 6 3.20 20.62 -6.66
CA THR A 6 3.28 21.52 -5.50
C THR A 6 1.92 22.01 -4.99
N LYS A 7 0.91 22.10 -5.85
CA LYS A 7 -0.43 22.59 -5.46
C LYS A 7 -1.22 21.62 -4.59
N LYS A 8 -0.96 20.31 -4.69
CA LYS A 8 -1.69 19.27 -3.94
C LYS A 8 -1.31 19.22 -2.46
N TRP A 9 -0.05 19.53 -2.14
CA TRP A 9 0.47 19.50 -0.77
C TRP A 9 0.06 20.73 0.07
N THR A 10 -0.51 21.74 -0.56
CA THR A 10 -0.94 22.99 0.10
C THR A 10 -2.45 23.04 0.35
N ASP A 11 -3.18 21.93 0.15
CA ASP A 11 -4.63 21.91 0.40
C ASP A 11 -4.90 22.17 1.89
N PRO A 12 -5.67 23.20 2.24
CA PRO A 12 -6.01 23.51 3.64
C PRO A 12 -6.73 22.36 4.36
N ARG A 13 -7.40 21.47 3.61
CA ARG A 13 -8.08 20.30 4.19
C ARG A 13 -7.11 19.29 4.78
N LEU A 14 -5.86 19.27 4.33
CA LEU A 14 -4.79 18.42 4.84
C LEU A 14 -4.04 19.04 6.02
N ALA A 15 -4.28 20.32 6.32
CA ALA A 15 -3.56 21.01 7.38
C ALA A 15 -3.73 20.29 8.74
N GLY A 16 -2.60 20.01 9.39
CA GLY A 16 -2.56 19.33 10.68
C GLY A 16 -2.83 17.81 10.62
N LEU A 17 -2.98 17.22 9.43
CA LEU A 17 -3.00 15.77 9.23
C LEU A 17 -1.59 15.25 8.91
N GLN A 18 -1.27 14.05 9.39
CA GLN A 18 -0.09 13.30 8.97
C GLN A 18 -0.45 12.50 7.73
N VAL A 19 -0.05 12.99 6.56
CA VAL A 19 -0.42 12.42 5.26
C VAL A 19 0.82 11.95 4.53
N TYR A 20 0.74 10.73 3.99
CA TYR A 20 1.82 10.10 3.27
C TYR A 20 1.32 9.55 1.94
N ARG A 21 2.07 9.79 0.87
CA ARG A 21 1.91 9.05 -0.38
C ARG A 21 2.51 7.67 -0.20
N VAL A 22 1.86 6.62 -0.69
CA VAL A 22 2.27 5.23 -0.41
C VAL A 22 2.17 4.32 -1.63
N GLY A 23 2.77 3.15 -1.53
CA GLY A 23 2.54 2.04 -2.43
C GLY A 23 3.02 2.29 -3.86
N GLY A 24 2.15 1.99 -4.83
CA GLY A 24 2.47 2.05 -6.25
C GLY A 24 3.00 3.40 -6.72
N ALA A 25 2.46 4.49 -6.19
CA ALA A 25 2.86 5.85 -6.56
C ALA A 25 4.31 6.17 -6.15
N VAL A 26 4.73 5.72 -4.96
CA VAL A 26 6.11 5.92 -4.47
C VAL A 26 7.06 5.02 -5.24
N ARG A 27 6.71 3.72 -5.37
CA ARG A 27 7.50 2.75 -6.14
C ARG A 27 7.74 3.21 -7.57
N ASP A 28 6.69 3.59 -8.28
CA ASP A 28 6.78 3.96 -9.70
C ASP A 28 7.59 5.25 -9.87
N ALA A 29 7.48 6.23 -8.94
CA ALA A 29 8.33 7.41 -8.93
C ALA A 29 9.81 7.06 -8.74
N LEU A 30 10.15 6.13 -7.82
CA LEU A 30 11.52 5.66 -7.59
C LEU A 30 12.08 4.88 -8.79
N LEU A 31 11.23 4.20 -9.54
CA LEU A 31 11.59 3.52 -10.79
C LEU A 31 11.75 4.48 -11.98
N GLY A 32 11.40 5.75 -11.82
CA GLY A 32 11.32 6.70 -12.94
C GLY A 32 10.17 6.43 -13.92
N TRP A 33 9.15 5.67 -13.47
CA TRP A 33 7.95 5.40 -14.25
C TRP A 33 6.89 6.49 -14.03
N PRO A 34 5.98 6.67 -15.00
CA PRO A 34 4.86 7.59 -14.83
C PRO A 34 3.99 7.15 -13.65
N VAL A 35 3.75 8.07 -12.71
CA VAL A 35 2.78 7.88 -11.65
C VAL A 35 1.40 8.23 -12.20
N VAL A 36 0.51 7.25 -12.27
CA VAL A 36 -0.86 7.42 -12.81
C VAL A 36 -1.80 7.82 -11.69
N ASP A 37 -1.80 7.04 -10.60
CA ASP A 37 -2.70 7.24 -9.45
C ASP A 37 -1.87 7.46 -8.18
N ASN A 38 -2.37 8.32 -7.30
CA ASN A 38 -1.77 8.51 -5.98
C ASN A 38 -2.68 7.90 -4.92
N ASP A 39 -2.10 7.04 -4.10
CA ASP A 39 -2.71 6.51 -2.90
C ASP A 39 -2.12 7.23 -1.69
N TRP A 40 -2.99 7.68 -0.79
CA TRP A 40 -2.61 8.40 0.40
C TRP A 40 -2.99 7.63 1.66
N VAL A 41 -2.12 7.66 2.67
CA VAL A 41 -2.41 7.18 4.03
C VAL A 41 -2.44 8.37 4.97
N VAL A 42 -3.45 8.41 5.83
CA VAL A 42 -3.61 9.42 6.88
C VAL A 42 -3.45 8.74 8.23
N VAL A 43 -2.46 9.16 8.99
CA VAL A 43 -2.15 8.66 10.33
C VAL A 43 -2.75 9.60 11.38
N GLY A 44 -3.27 9.06 12.48
CA GLY A 44 -3.77 9.85 13.61
C GLY A 44 -5.13 10.51 13.38
N ALA A 45 -5.85 10.19 12.31
CA ALA A 45 -7.15 10.77 12.02
C ALA A 45 -8.30 9.79 12.27
N THR A 46 -9.50 10.35 12.49
CA THR A 46 -10.74 9.59 12.60
C THR A 46 -11.62 9.78 11.37
N PRO A 47 -12.57 8.86 11.10
CA PRO A 47 -13.56 9.04 10.04
C PRO A 47 -14.34 10.36 10.15
N GLU A 48 -14.68 10.79 11.37
CA GLU A 48 -15.36 12.06 11.61
C GLU A 48 -14.49 13.25 11.20
N ALA A 49 -13.19 13.21 11.53
CA ALA A 49 -12.24 14.26 11.15
C ALA A 49 -12.13 14.40 9.63
N MET A 50 -12.12 13.28 8.90
CA MET A 50 -12.10 13.29 7.43
C MET A 50 -13.40 13.86 6.85
N ARG A 51 -14.57 13.43 7.34
CA ARG A 51 -15.87 13.96 6.91
C ARG A 51 -16.01 15.46 7.16
N LYS A 52 -15.60 15.95 8.33
CA LYS A 52 -15.62 17.37 8.67
C LYS A 52 -14.77 18.24 7.75
N ARG A 53 -13.74 17.65 7.13
CA ARG A 53 -12.87 18.30 6.14
C ARG A 53 -13.40 18.18 4.70
N GLY A 54 -14.59 17.59 4.52
CA GLY A 54 -15.26 17.45 3.23
C GLY A 54 -14.87 16.22 2.42
N PHE A 55 -14.05 15.31 2.97
CA PHE A 55 -13.75 14.03 2.32
C PHE A 55 -14.97 13.12 2.32
N LYS A 56 -15.18 12.41 1.21
CA LYS A 56 -16.34 11.52 1.01
C LYS A 56 -15.94 10.07 1.28
N PRO A 57 -16.60 9.38 2.24
CA PRO A 57 -16.32 7.96 2.49
C PRO A 57 -16.70 7.10 1.28
N VAL A 58 -15.86 6.11 0.96
CA VAL A 58 -16.10 5.09 -0.07
C VAL A 58 -15.83 3.71 0.49
N GLY A 59 -16.61 2.72 0.02
CA GLY A 59 -16.55 1.36 0.55
C GLY A 59 -17.31 1.18 1.87
N ARG A 60 -17.68 -0.08 2.16
CA ARG A 60 -18.39 -0.45 3.39
C ARG A 60 -17.44 -0.89 4.49
N ASP A 61 -16.35 -1.56 4.10
CA ASP A 61 -15.50 -2.31 5.03
C ASP A 61 -14.16 -1.63 5.32
N PHE A 62 -13.79 -0.61 4.53
CA PHE A 62 -12.50 0.06 4.66
C PHE A 62 -12.65 1.57 4.83
N PRO A 63 -11.89 2.20 5.75
CA PRO A 63 -11.95 3.64 5.98
C PRO A 63 -11.17 4.40 4.90
N VAL A 64 -11.67 4.37 3.67
CA VAL A 64 -11.16 5.09 2.52
C VAL A 64 -12.07 6.28 2.22
N PHE A 65 -11.47 7.40 1.86
CA PHE A 65 -12.16 8.66 1.60
C PHE A 65 -11.66 9.26 0.28
N LEU A 66 -12.58 9.78 -0.53
CA LEU A 66 -12.23 10.54 -1.72
C LEU A 66 -12.07 12.02 -1.40
N HIS A 67 -11.01 12.59 -1.92
CA HIS A 67 -10.82 14.03 -1.90
C HIS A 67 -11.92 14.72 -2.75
N PRO A 68 -12.59 15.78 -2.25
CA PRO A 68 -13.77 16.34 -2.91
C PRO A 68 -13.49 16.98 -4.28
N GLU A 69 -12.26 17.41 -4.54
CA GLU A 69 -11.89 18.07 -5.79
C GLU A 69 -11.06 17.19 -6.72
N THR A 70 -10.12 16.38 -6.16
CA THR A 70 -9.19 15.57 -6.97
C THR A 70 -9.69 14.15 -7.17
N ALA A 71 -10.65 13.68 -6.38
CA ALA A 71 -11.11 12.31 -6.30
C ALA A 71 -10.01 11.28 -5.95
N GLU A 72 -8.85 11.73 -5.49
CA GLU A 72 -7.79 10.85 -4.99
C GLU A 72 -8.22 10.15 -3.70
N GLU A 73 -7.71 8.93 -3.50
CA GLU A 73 -8.06 8.09 -2.36
C GLU A 73 -7.15 8.38 -1.16
N TYR A 74 -7.78 8.61 -0.01
CA TYR A 74 -7.14 8.80 1.29
C TYR A 74 -7.64 7.72 2.24
N ALA A 75 -6.79 6.74 2.55
CA ALA A 75 -7.09 5.70 3.52
C ALA A 75 -6.59 6.10 4.91
N LEU A 76 -7.36 5.82 5.95
CA LEU A 76 -6.82 5.87 7.32
C LEU A 76 -5.83 4.72 7.53
N ALA A 77 -4.75 5.00 8.26
CA ALA A 77 -3.80 3.98 8.67
C ALA A 77 -4.53 2.85 9.40
N ARG A 78 -4.21 1.60 9.06
CA ARG A 78 -4.93 0.43 9.56
C ARG A 78 -4.04 -0.79 9.67
N THR A 79 -4.42 -1.68 10.56
CA THR A 79 -3.94 -3.06 10.60
C THR A 79 -4.99 -4.00 10.02
N GLU A 80 -4.55 -5.12 9.50
CA GLU A 80 -5.41 -6.19 8.99
C GLU A 80 -5.01 -7.50 9.67
N ARG A 81 -6.00 -8.29 10.16
CA ARG A 81 -5.78 -9.61 10.73
C ARG A 81 -6.68 -10.61 10.04
N LYS A 82 -6.11 -11.76 9.68
CA LYS A 82 -6.91 -12.85 9.11
C LYS A 82 -7.84 -13.41 10.20
N SER A 83 -9.14 -13.37 9.93
CA SER A 83 -10.20 -13.91 10.81
C SER A 83 -11.00 -15.04 10.16
N GLY A 84 -10.79 -15.30 8.84
CA GLY A 84 -11.54 -16.31 8.08
C GLY A 84 -10.78 -16.78 6.84
N HIS A 85 -11.47 -17.51 5.97
CA HIS A 85 -10.93 -17.99 4.70
C HIS A 85 -11.26 -17.03 3.54
N GLY A 86 -10.38 -16.98 2.53
CA GLY A 86 -10.56 -16.22 1.31
C GLY A 86 -10.37 -14.71 1.47
N TYR A 87 -10.78 -13.96 0.46
CA TYR A 87 -10.58 -12.52 0.36
C TYR A 87 -11.34 -11.69 1.41
N ALA A 88 -12.50 -12.16 1.85
CA ALA A 88 -13.37 -11.46 2.82
C ALA A 88 -13.04 -11.77 4.29
N GLY A 89 -12.02 -12.60 4.54
CA GLY A 89 -11.71 -13.10 5.88
C GLY A 89 -10.70 -12.25 6.65
N PHE A 90 -10.80 -10.91 6.58
CA PHE A 90 -9.91 -10.00 7.31
C PHE A 90 -10.71 -9.07 8.23
N ASP A 91 -10.28 -8.98 9.47
CA ASP A 91 -10.69 -7.93 10.40
C ASP A 91 -9.79 -6.71 10.21
N VAL A 92 -10.39 -5.61 9.82
CA VAL A 92 -9.72 -4.33 9.61
C VAL A 92 -9.88 -3.46 10.84
N HIS A 93 -8.76 -3.06 11.43
CA HIS A 93 -8.75 -2.13 12.55
C HIS A 93 -8.09 -0.82 12.11
N ALA A 94 -8.89 0.23 12.04
CA ALA A 94 -8.43 1.60 11.81
C ALA A 94 -8.69 2.44 13.05
N SER A 95 -7.61 2.92 13.66
CA SER A 95 -7.65 3.74 14.86
C SER A 95 -6.59 4.84 14.72
N PRO A 96 -6.77 6.02 15.35
CA PRO A 96 -5.73 7.06 15.40
C PRO A 96 -4.40 6.60 15.98
N ASP A 97 -4.40 5.50 16.75
CA ASP A 97 -3.19 4.93 17.35
C ASP A 97 -2.37 4.05 16.40
N VAL A 98 -2.94 3.67 15.24
CA VAL A 98 -2.22 2.88 14.24
C VAL A 98 -1.13 3.73 13.61
N THR A 99 0.09 3.25 13.69
CA THR A 99 1.28 3.93 13.15
C THR A 99 1.41 3.74 11.64
N LEU A 100 2.27 4.56 11.01
CA LEU A 100 2.60 4.39 9.59
C LEU A 100 3.27 3.04 9.34
N GLU A 101 4.18 2.62 10.21
CA GLU A 101 4.93 1.37 10.11
C GLU A 101 3.99 0.16 10.18
N GLU A 102 2.97 0.18 11.04
CA GLU A 102 1.96 -0.87 11.12
C GLU A 102 1.12 -0.96 9.84
N ASP A 103 0.75 0.18 9.23
CA ASP A 103 0.09 0.18 7.92
C ASP A 103 0.99 -0.36 6.81
N LEU A 104 2.27 -0.05 6.82
CA LEU A 104 3.23 -0.57 5.85
C LEU A 104 3.48 -2.07 6.04
N LEU A 105 3.49 -2.57 7.27
CA LEU A 105 3.74 -3.98 7.62
C LEU A 105 2.70 -4.94 7.02
N ARG A 106 1.43 -4.51 6.87
CA ARG A 106 0.36 -5.33 6.31
C ARG A 106 0.42 -5.49 4.78
N ARG A 107 1.35 -4.81 4.09
CA ARG A 107 1.46 -4.83 2.62
C ARG A 107 2.13 -6.10 2.12
N ASP A 108 2.00 -6.35 0.81
CA ASP A 108 2.47 -7.58 0.17
C ASP A 108 3.99 -7.64 -0.04
N LEU A 109 4.55 -6.61 -0.67
CA LEU A 109 5.95 -6.56 -1.09
C LEU A 109 6.66 -5.34 -0.50
N THR A 110 7.94 -5.46 -0.23
CA THR A 110 8.80 -4.38 0.28
C THR A 110 8.75 -3.14 -0.59
N ILE A 111 8.77 -3.30 -1.91
CA ILE A 111 8.69 -2.21 -2.89
C ILE A 111 7.34 -1.46 -2.87
N ASN A 112 6.30 -2.03 -2.29
CA ASN A 112 4.99 -1.41 -2.10
C ASN A 112 4.80 -0.85 -0.68
N ALA A 113 5.77 -1.05 0.21
CA ALA A 113 5.72 -0.64 1.61
C ALA A 113 6.66 0.54 1.90
N ILE A 114 6.74 1.44 0.96
CA ILE A 114 7.47 2.71 1.07
C ILE A 114 6.45 3.84 1.13
N ALA A 115 6.63 4.76 2.07
CA ALA A 115 5.82 5.96 2.20
C ALA A 115 6.66 7.20 1.94
N GLN A 116 6.03 8.26 1.45
CA GLN A 116 6.64 9.56 1.25
C GLN A 116 5.83 10.64 1.93
N SER A 117 6.46 11.40 2.83
CA SER A 117 5.84 12.54 3.49
C SER A 117 5.59 13.69 2.51
N ILE A 118 4.80 14.67 2.95
CA ILE A 118 4.57 15.93 2.22
C ILE A 118 5.90 16.68 1.95
N ALA A 119 6.87 16.58 2.86
CA ALA A 119 8.20 17.17 2.70
C ALA A 119 9.10 16.41 1.73
N GLY A 120 8.67 15.25 1.23
CA GLY A 120 9.43 14.40 0.32
C GLY A 120 10.30 13.35 1.03
N GLU A 121 10.27 13.28 2.36
CA GLU A 121 11.02 12.30 3.14
C GLU A 121 10.44 10.91 2.96
N LEU A 122 11.31 9.92 2.77
CA LEU A 122 10.91 8.52 2.62
C LEU A 122 10.97 7.78 3.95
N THR A 123 9.91 7.02 4.23
CA THR A 123 9.85 6.02 5.31
C THR A 123 9.83 4.64 4.65
N ASP A 124 10.87 3.85 4.90
CA ASP A 124 11.09 2.55 4.25
C ASP A 124 11.59 1.52 5.28
N PRO A 125 10.69 0.99 6.12
CA PRO A 125 11.08 0.09 7.21
C PRO A 125 11.54 -1.29 6.73
N PHE A 126 11.27 -1.66 5.47
CA PHE A 126 11.55 -2.99 4.92
C PHE A 126 12.61 -2.99 3.81
N ASN A 127 13.34 -1.88 3.64
CA ASN A 127 14.37 -1.72 2.61
C ASN A 127 13.85 -1.94 1.17
N GLY A 128 12.64 -1.47 0.90
CA GLY A 128 12.03 -1.53 -0.43
C GLY A 128 12.83 -0.76 -1.48
N GLN A 129 13.51 0.33 -1.10
CA GLN A 129 14.40 1.08 -2.01
C GLN A 129 15.55 0.19 -2.48
N GLY A 130 16.19 -0.57 -1.58
CA GLY A 130 17.24 -1.52 -1.92
C GLY A 130 16.74 -2.63 -2.86
N ASP A 131 15.54 -3.13 -2.63
CA ASP A 131 14.92 -4.13 -3.51
C ASP A 131 14.54 -3.54 -4.89
N ILE A 132 14.16 -2.26 -4.96
CA ILE A 132 13.97 -1.55 -6.24
C ILE A 132 15.29 -1.44 -7.01
N GLU A 133 16.38 -1.05 -6.36
CA GLU A 133 17.70 -0.93 -6.97
C GLU A 133 18.22 -2.29 -7.49
N GLN A 134 18.00 -3.35 -6.70
CA GLN A 134 18.41 -4.72 -7.05
C GLN A 134 17.44 -5.42 -8.00
N ARG A 135 16.29 -4.81 -8.32
CA ARG A 135 15.24 -5.40 -9.16
C ARG A 135 14.67 -6.69 -8.57
N VAL A 136 14.37 -6.70 -7.28
CA VAL A 136 13.87 -7.87 -6.55
C VAL A 136 12.45 -7.64 -6.04
N LEU A 137 11.60 -8.63 -6.23
CA LEU A 137 10.28 -8.73 -5.61
C LEU A 137 10.40 -9.58 -4.34
N ARG A 138 10.37 -8.92 -3.19
CA ARG A 138 10.49 -9.53 -1.86
C ARG A 138 9.22 -9.34 -1.07
N HIS A 139 8.72 -10.40 -0.45
CA HIS A 139 7.55 -10.33 0.42
C HIS A 139 7.85 -9.72 1.80
N ILE A 140 6.81 -9.21 2.44
CA ILE A 140 6.85 -8.85 3.86
C ILE A 140 6.38 -10.06 4.67
N PRO A 141 7.22 -10.65 5.55
CA PRO A 141 7.00 -12.01 6.08
C PRO A 141 5.66 -12.23 6.77
N MET A 142 5.22 -11.31 7.65
CA MET A 142 4.00 -11.52 8.44
C MET A 142 2.72 -11.45 7.61
N ALA A 143 2.67 -10.56 6.64
CA ALA A 143 1.45 -10.30 5.88
C ALA A 143 1.23 -11.26 4.71
N PHE A 144 2.30 -11.78 4.13
CA PHE A 144 2.22 -12.51 2.86
C PHE A 144 1.53 -13.87 2.99
N SER A 145 1.78 -14.61 4.07
CA SER A 145 1.20 -15.94 4.30
C SER A 145 -0.30 -15.90 4.64
N GLU A 146 -0.81 -14.75 5.05
CA GLU A 146 -2.20 -14.61 5.48
C GLU A 146 -3.19 -14.46 4.31
N ASP A 147 -2.71 -14.00 3.14
CA ASP A 147 -3.55 -13.73 1.97
C ASP A 147 -3.00 -14.44 0.73
N PRO A 148 -3.61 -15.57 0.29
CA PRO A 148 -3.18 -16.31 -0.88
C PRO A 148 -3.25 -15.49 -2.19
N LEU A 149 -4.08 -14.43 -2.26
CA LEU A 149 -4.14 -13.53 -3.40
C LEU A 149 -2.78 -12.84 -3.66
N ARG A 150 -1.93 -12.71 -2.65
CA ARG A 150 -0.60 -12.08 -2.77
C ARG A 150 0.35 -12.87 -3.66
N VAL A 151 0.17 -14.20 -3.79
CA VAL A 151 0.88 -15.03 -4.77
C VAL A 151 0.56 -14.57 -6.18
N LEU A 152 -0.72 -14.40 -6.51
CA LEU A 152 -1.16 -13.94 -7.83
C LEU A 152 -0.75 -12.48 -8.09
N ARG A 153 -0.81 -11.64 -7.07
CA ARG A 153 -0.34 -10.24 -7.14
C ARG A 153 1.16 -10.18 -7.44
N THR A 154 1.97 -11.00 -6.78
CA THR A 154 3.42 -11.06 -7.03
C THR A 154 3.73 -11.53 -8.45
N ALA A 155 3.03 -12.57 -8.94
CA ALA A 155 3.17 -13.02 -10.33
C ALA A 155 2.80 -11.91 -11.33
N ARG A 156 1.74 -11.14 -11.05
CA ARG A 156 1.35 -9.97 -11.87
C ARG A 156 2.43 -8.87 -11.86
N PHE A 157 3.05 -8.60 -10.71
CA PHE A 157 4.15 -7.64 -10.64
C PHE A 157 5.38 -8.13 -11.40
N LEU A 158 5.72 -9.43 -11.31
CA LEU A 158 6.81 -9.99 -12.10
C LEU A 158 6.56 -9.81 -13.59
N ALA A 159 5.36 -10.13 -14.08
CA ALA A 159 4.99 -9.94 -15.49
C ALA A 159 5.07 -8.45 -15.90
N ARG A 160 4.58 -7.54 -15.05
CA ARG A 160 4.61 -6.09 -15.31
C ARG A 160 6.04 -5.55 -15.40
N TYR A 161 6.95 -6.04 -14.56
CA TYR A 161 8.31 -5.51 -14.44
C TYR A 161 9.38 -6.42 -15.09
N ALA A 162 8.96 -7.44 -15.85
CA ALA A 162 9.90 -8.34 -16.54
C ALA A 162 10.88 -7.59 -17.45
N SER A 163 10.40 -6.59 -18.19
CA SER A 163 11.24 -5.76 -19.06
C SER A 163 12.25 -4.89 -18.30
N LEU A 164 12.06 -4.68 -17.00
CA LEU A 164 13.00 -3.97 -16.13
C LEU A 164 13.99 -4.92 -15.46
N GLY A 165 13.91 -6.23 -15.70
CA GLY A 165 14.81 -7.23 -15.14
C GLY A 165 14.50 -7.62 -13.70
N PHE A 166 13.26 -7.40 -13.23
CA PHE A 166 12.85 -7.86 -11.90
C PHE A 166 12.80 -9.38 -11.81
N THR A 167 13.24 -9.91 -10.67
CA THR A 167 13.16 -11.32 -10.28
C THR A 167 12.45 -11.44 -8.94
N ILE A 168 12.01 -12.64 -8.58
CA ILE A 168 11.44 -12.92 -7.27
C ILE A 168 12.56 -13.40 -6.35
N ALA A 169 12.64 -12.89 -5.13
CA ALA A 169 13.56 -13.36 -4.10
C ALA A 169 13.34 -14.86 -3.81
N ASP A 170 14.40 -15.63 -3.58
CA ASP A 170 14.32 -17.09 -3.39
C ASP A 170 13.37 -17.47 -2.25
N GLU A 171 13.45 -16.77 -1.11
CA GLU A 171 12.57 -16.98 0.03
C GLU A 171 11.11 -16.66 -0.29
N THR A 172 10.85 -15.66 -1.14
CA THR A 172 9.50 -15.31 -1.60
C THR A 172 8.97 -16.39 -2.53
N LEU A 173 9.78 -16.88 -3.45
CA LEU A 173 9.40 -17.95 -4.36
C LEU A 173 9.12 -19.26 -3.60
N ALA A 174 9.91 -19.58 -2.56
CA ALA A 174 9.67 -20.71 -1.70
C ALA A 174 8.32 -20.61 -0.98
N LEU A 175 7.99 -19.44 -0.41
CA LEU A 175 6.72 -19.19 0.25
C LEU A 175 5.54 -19.25 -0.73
N MET A 176 5.67 -18.68 -1.93
CA MET A 176 4.65 -18.77 -2.98
C MET A 176 4.34 -20.23 -3.35
N ARG A 177 5.35 -21.08 -3.46
CA ARG A 177 5.17 -22.52 -3.69
C ARG A 177 4.43 -23.21 -2.54
N GLN A 178 4.80 -22.88 -1.30
CA GLN A 178 4.14 -23.42 -0.11
C GLN A 178 2.64 -23.04 -0.09
N VAL A 179 2.31 -21.76 -0.30
CA VAL A 179 0.92 -21.29 -0.37
C VAL A 179 0.16 -21.95 -1.52
N SER A 180 0.80 -22.13 -2.69
CA SER A 180 0.18 -22.79 -3.84
C SER A 180 -0.15 -24.27 -3.57
N HIS A 181 0.63 -24.96 -2.74
CA HIS A 181 0.40 -26.37 -2.39
C HIS A 181 -0.54 -26.56 -1.19
N SER A 182 -0.87 -25.49 -0.45
CA SER A 182 -1.77 -25.59 0.71
C SER A 182 -3.25 -25.73 0.34
N GLY A 183 -3.61 -25.52 -0.94
CA GLY A 183 -5.01 -25.49 -1.39
C GLY A 183 -5.72 -24.14 -1.13
N GLU A 184 -5.07 -23.18 -0.47
CA GLU A 184 -5.67 -21.86 -0.17
C GLU A 184 -6.05 -21.07 -1.43
N LEU A 185 -5.38 -21.30 -2.56
CA LEU A 185 -5.72 -20.66 -3.83
C LEU A 185 -7.08 -21.13 -4.40
N GLU A 186 -7.54 -22.33 -4.03
CA GLU A 186 -8.83 -22.85 -4.47
C GLU A 186 -10.01 -22.07 -3.86
N HIS A 187 -9.79 -21.38 -2.74
CA HIS A 187 -10.79 -20.54 -2.07
C HIS A 187 -10.89 -19.13 -2.65
N LEU A 188 -10.12 -18.81 -3.69
CA LEU A 188 -10.17 -17.50 -4.39
C LEU A 188 -11.16 -17.50 -5.57
N ALA A 189 -11.81 -18.62 -5.87
CA ALA A 189 -12.78 -18.76 -6.97
C ALA A 189 -14.20 -18.35 -6.57
#